data_2d622f0c94cf5ad7a4834b774fddc9a0
#
_entry.id   2d622f0c94cf5ad7a4834b774fddc9a0
#
_cell.length_a   1.000
_cell.length_b   1.000
_cell.length_c   1.000
_cell.angle_alpha   90.00
_cell.angle_beta   90.00
_cell.angle_gamma   90.00
#
_symmetry.space_group_name_H-M   'P 1'
#
loop_
_entity.id
_entity.type
_entity.pdbx_description
1 polymer ?
#
loop_
_entity_poly.entity_id
_entity_poly.type
_entity_poly.pdbx_seq_one_letter_code
_entity_poly.pdbx_strand_id
1 'polypeptide(L)'
;MPQEYIIEHHNFKFRVGDSEEKGGCTFIGGEWKDVTAQELFKNKKVVLFSLPGAFTPTCSGEQLPAYDEAYDKFKALGVDDVYCISVNDAFVMNAWAKSQNLKNVEVIPDGSAEFTRKMGMLVKKDNLGFGLRSWRYAALIDNKIIKKLWIEEGFGDNTSGDSYGKSSPENILKDLKQL
;
A
#
# COMPACT_ATOMS: atom_id res chain seq x y z
N MET A 1 7.49 27.19 -5.11
CA MET A 1 6.81 26.05 -5.76
C MET A 1 6.95 24.86 -4.83
N PRO A 2 5.89 24.12 -4.57
CA PRO A 2 6.04 22.87 -3.84
C PRO A 2 6.99 21.98 -4.64
N GLN A 3 7.98 21.42 -3.98
CA GLN A 3 8.94 20.52 -4.59
C GLN A 3 8.19 19.27 -5.02
N GLU A 4 8.10 19.00 -6.32
CA GLU A 4 7.50 17.78 -6.83
C GLU A 4 8.43 16.62 -6.49
N TYR A 5 7.93 15.67 -5.71
CA TYR A 5 8.66 14.46 -5.38
C TYR A 5 8.46 13.41 -6.47
N ILE A 6 9.56 13.05 -7.12
CA ILE A 6 9.57 12.00 -8.14
C ILE A 6 9.93 10.68 -7.45
N ILE A 7 9.13 9.65 -7.71
CA ILE A 7 9.47 8.29 -7.26
C ILE A 7 10.66 7.81 -8.07
N GLU A 8 11.80 7.66 -7.38
CA GLU A 8 13.04 7.19 -7.97
C GLU A 8 12.97 5.70 -8.32
N HIS A 9 14.02 5.24 -8.98
CA HIS A 9 14.19 3.82 -9.29
C HIS A 9 14.11 2.96 -8.02
N HIS A 10 13.20 1.98 -8.03
CA HIS A 10 13.01 1.04 -6.94
C HIS A 10 12.52 -0.30 -7.51
N ASN A 11 13.02 -1.39 -6.95
CA ASN A 11 12.58 -2.75 -7.27
C ASN A 11 11.82 -3.36 -6.12
N PHE A 12 10.62 -3.82 -6.40
CA PHE A 12 9.81 -4.58 -5.44
C PHE A 12 9.94 -6.08 -5.73
N LYS A 13 10.09 -6.88 -4.69
CA LYS A 13 10.16 -8.34 -4.79
C LYS A 13 8.77 -8.94 -4.67
N PHE A 14 8.19 -9.33 -5.78
CA PHE A 14 6.93 -10.06 -5.85
C PHE A 14 7.17 -11.58 -5.91
N ARG A 15 6.18 -12.31 -5.51
CA ARG A 15 6.08 -13.74 -5.71
C ARG A 15 4.86 -14.02 -6.57
N VAL A 16 5.04 -14.65 -7.72
CA VAL A 16 3.98 -14.93 -8.71
C VAL A 16 3.89 -16.41 -9.02
N GLY A 17 2.73 -16.85 -9.52
CA GLY A 17 2.44 -18.24 -9.86
C GLY A 17 1.71 -18.99 -8.75
N ASP A 18 1.25 -20.18 -9.08
CA ASP A 18 0.49 -21.02 -8.16
C ASP A 18 1.40 -21.60 -7.09
N SER A 19 1.31 -21.06 -5.88
CA SER A 19 1.93 -21.63 -4.70
C SER A 19 0.86 -22.35 -3.89
N GLU A 20 0.89 -23.67 -3.85
CA GLU A 20 0.09 -24.46 -2.93
C GLU A 20 0.83 -24.58 -1.60
N GLU A 21 0.17 -24.23 -0.53
CA GLU A 21 0.64 -24.50 0.81
C GLU A 21 0.43 -25.99 1.10
N LYS A 22 1.52 -26.74 1.19
CA LYS A 22 1.48 -28.14 1.65
C LYS A 22 2.11 -28.21 3.02
N GLY A 23 1.29 -28.38 4.04
CA GLY A 23 1.65 -28.69 5.42
C GLY A 23 2.99 -28.16 5.93
N GLY A 24 2.98 -27.17 6.80
CA GLY A 24 4.15 -26.46 7.24
C GLY A 24 4.51 -25.26 6.36
N CYS A 25 5.70 -24.70 6.50
CA CYS A 25 6.13 -23.51 5.77
C CYS A 25 6.60 -23.76 4.33
N THR A 26 6.19 -24.84 3.67
CA THR A 26 6.68 -25.19 2.34
C THR A 26 5.70 -24.77 1.27
N PHE A 27 6.04 -23.72 0.52
CA PHE A 27 5.33 -23.35 -0.71
C PHE A 27 5.92 -24.12 -1.88
N ILE A 28 5.08 -24.84 -2.61
CA ILE A 28 5.47 -25.53 -3.85
C ILE A 28 4.99 -24.72 -5.02
N GLY A 29 5.88 -24.40 -5.94
CA GLY A 29 5.61 -23.60 -7.12
C GLY A 29 5.84 -22.11 -6.90
N GLY A 30 5.50 -21.32 -7.92
CA GLY A 30 5.73 -19.88 -7.95
C GLY A 30 7.19 -19.50 -8.21
N GLU A 31 7.40 -18.27 -8.57
CA GLU A 31 8.71 -17.69 -8.84
C GLU A 31 8.82 -16.25 -8.35
N TRP A 32 10.04 -15.82 -8.09
CA TRP A 32 10.32 -14.43 -7.75
C TRP A 32 10.24 -13.57 -9.02
N LYS A 33 9.61 -12.40 -8.88
CA LYS A 33 9.53 -11.42 -9.94
C LYS A 33 9.92 -10.04 -9.39
N ASP A 34 10.89 -9.40 -10.06
CA ASP A 34 11.21 -8.00 -9.81
C ASP A 34 10.23 -7.12 -10.58
N VAL A 35 9.54 -6.25 -9.85
CA VAL A 35 8.64 -5.24 -10.42
C VAL A 35 9.20 -3.87 -10.08
N THR A 36 9.45 -3.07 -11.08
CA THR A 36 10.05 -1.75 -10.89
C THR A 36 8.99 -0.68 -10.61
N ALA A 37 9.40 0.40 -9.94
CA ALA A 37 8.55 1.59 -9.81
C ALA A 37 8.15 2.17 -11.17
N GLN A 38 9.00 2.00 -12.19
CA GLN A 38 8.70 2.33 -13.59
C GLN A 38 7.44 1.60 -14.08
N GLU A 39 7.39 0.29 -13.88
CA GLU A 39 6.25 -0.54 -14.31
C GLU A 39 4.95 -0.19 -13.57
N LEU A 40 5.06 0.15 -12.28
CA LEU A 40 3.90 0.44 -11.45
C LEU A 40 3.33 1.84 -11.69
N PHE A 41 4.17 2.84 -11.95
CA PHE A 41 3.78 4.25 -11.88
C PHE A 41 3.96 5.05 -13.17
N LYS A 42 4.79 4.59 -14.11
CA LYS A 42 5.05 5.36 -15.34
C LYS A 42 3.80 5.44 -16.23
N ASN A 43 3.49 6.65 -16.68
CA ASN A 43 2.35 6.94 -17.55
C ASN A 43 1.00 6.50 -16.97
N LYS A 44 0.89 6.47 -15.65
CA LYS A 44 -0.32 6.10 -14.92
C LYS A 44 -0.63 7.12 -13.84
N LYS A 45 -1.92 7.33 -13.61
CA LYS A 45 -2.42 8.01 -12.42
C LYS A 45 -2.85 6.95 -11.41
N VAL A 46 -2.19 6.93 -10.26
CA VAL A 46 -2.34 5.88 -9.25
C VAL A 46 -2.71 6.49 -7.91
N VAL A 47 -3.64 5.86 -7.22
CA VAL A 47 -3.82 6.04 -5.78
C VAL A 47 -3.09 4.92 -5.07
N LEU A 48 -2.07 5.28 -4.31
CA LEU A 48 -1.32 4.37 -3.44
C LEU A 48 -1.75 4.62 -2.01
N PHE A 49 -2.12 3.58 -1.28
CA PHE A 49 -2.32 3.69 0.15
C PHE A 49 -1.46 2.70 0.93
N SER A 50 -1.00 3.14 2.08
CA SER A 50 -0.14 2.34 2.96
C SER A 50 -0.72 2.24 4.35
N LEU A 51 -0.34 1.19 5.05
CA LEU A 51 -0.89 0.84 6.35
C LEU A 51 0.14 0.08 7.18
N PRO A 52 -0.05 0.00 8.51
CA PRO A 52 0.92 -0.63 9.41
C PRO A 52 1.13 -2.12 9.22
N GLY A 53 0.20 -2.85 8.63
CA GLY A 53 0.45 -4.26 8.38
C GLY A 53 -0.74 -5.07 7.89
N ALA A 54 -0.42 -6.05 7.04
CA ALA A 54 -1.35 -7.09 6.64
C ALA A 54 -1.85 -7.86 7.87
N PHE A 55 -3.09 -8.32 7.83
CA PHE A 55 -3.77 -9.07 8.89
C PHE A 55 -4.00 -8.33 10.21
N THR A 56 -3.70 -7.02 10.26
CA THR A 56 -4.01 -6.21 11.45
C THR A 56 -5.45 -5.70 11.38
N PRO A 57 -6.11 -5.38 12.54
CA PRO A 57 -7.57 -5.17 12.57
C PRO A 57 -8.10 -4.08 11.64
N THR A 58 -7.64 -2.84 11.78
CA THR A 58 -8.11 -1.70 10.97
C THR A 58 -7.76 -1.86 9.49
N CYS A 59 -6.56 -2.35 9.22
CA CYS A 59 -6.08 -2.56 7.86
C CYS A 59 -6.90 -3.61 7.09
N SER A 60 -7.27 -4.69 7.77
CA SER A 60 -8.01 -5.82 7.18
C SER A 60 -9.52 -5.65 7.25
N GLY A 61 -10.03 -5.05 8.33
CA GLY A 61 -11.46 -4.92 8.57
C GLY A 61 -12.10 -3.71 7.92
N GLU A 62 -11.35 -2.65 7.74
CA GLU A 62 -11.89 -1.36 7.27
C GLU A 62 -11.20 -0.84 6.00
N GLN A 63 -9.89 -0.63 6.06
CA GLN A 63 -9.18 0.12 5.01
C GLN A 63 -9.11 -0.61 3.67
N LEU A 64 -8.59 -1.82 3.65
CA LEU A 64 -8.42 -2.55 2.39
C LEU A 64 -9.75 -2.88 1.70
N PRO A 65 -10.77 -3.39 2.40
CA PRO A 65 -12.07 -3.64 1.78
C PRO A 65 -12.73 -2.37 1.22
N ALA A 66 -12.64 -1.25 1.94
CA ALA A 66 -13.22 0.01 1.49
C ALA A 66 -12.58 0.53 0.19
N TYR A 67 -11.27 0.39 0.03
CA TYR A 67 -10.59 0.75 -1.23
C TYR A 67 -10.97 -0.18 -2.37
N ASP A 68 -11.09 -1.47 -2.13
CA ASP A 68 -11.48 -2.43 -3.15
C ASP A 68 -12.90 -2.18 -3.67
N GLU A 69 -13.82 -1.85 -2.78
CA GLU A 69 -15.19 -1.46 -3.12
C GLU A 69 -15.25 -0.12 -3.87
N ALA A 70 -14.38 0.83 -3.52
CA ALA A 70 -14.33 2.15 -4.12
C ALA A 70 -13.59 2.20 -5.47
N TYR A 71 -13.00 1.11 -5.91
CA TYR A 71 -12.14 1.07 -7.10
C TYR A 71 -12.78 1.70 -8.34
N ASP A 72 -14.03 1.34 -8.66
CA ASP A 72 -14.72 1.87 -9.84
C ASP A 72 -14.97 3.38 -9.74
N LYS A 73 -15.16 3.89 -8.53
CA LYS A 73 -15.30 5.33 -8.29
C LYS A 73 -13.99 6.07 -8.57
N PHE A 74 -12.85 5.49 -8.22
CA PHE A 74 -11.55 6.02 -8.58
C PHE A 74 -11.32 6.00 -10.08
N LYS A 75 -11.67 4.91 -10.74
CA LYS A 75 -11.59 4.79 -12.21
C LYS A 75 -12.41 5.89 -12.91
N ALA A 76 -13.61 6.17 -12.43
CA ALA A 76 -14.47 7.22 -12.96
C ALA A 76 -13.87 8.62 -12.85
N LEU A 77 -12.95 8.85 -11.92
CA LEU A 77 -12.22 10.12 -11.75
C LEU A 77 -10.85 10.15 -12.46
N GLY A 78 -10.57 9.16 -13.33
CA GLY A 78 -9.36 9.14 -14.13
C GLY A 78 -8.17 8.46 -13.46
N VAL A 79 -8.37 7.78 -12.33
CA VAL A 79 -7.34 6.96 -11.69
C VAL A 79 -7.23 5.64 -12.44
N ASP A 80 -6.02 5.27 -12.85
CA ASP A 80 -5.78 4.04 -13.63
C ASP A 80 -5.71 2.80 -12.73
N ASP A 81 -5.04 2.91 -11.59
CA ASP A 81 -4.86 1.80 -10.66
C ASP A 81 -4.91 2.26 -9.20
N VAL A 82 -5.27 1.34 -8.32
CA VAL A 82 -5.23 1.53 -6.87
C VAL A 82 -4.35 0.45 -6.26
N TYR A 83 -3.30 0.86 -5.54
CA TYR A 83 -2.31 -0.04 -4.94
C TYR A 83 -2.31 0.09 -3.42
N CYS A 84 -2.18 -1.06 -2.75
CA CYS A 84 -1.94 -1.14 -1.31
C CYS A 84 -0.50 -1.59 -1.07
N ILE A 85 0.28 -0.81 -0.34
CA ILE A 85 1.65 -1.16 0.04
C ILE A 85 1.76 -1.34 1.55
N SER A 86 2.54 -2.33 1.97
CA SER A 86 2.80 -2.59 3.38
C SER A 86 4.20 -3.14 3.58
N VAL A 87 4.78 -2.89 4.76
CA VAL A 87 6.05 -3.49 5.18
C VAL A 87 5.79 -4.94 5.61
N ASN A 88 5.52 -5.74 4.60
CA ASN A 88 5.33 -7.19 4.68
C ASN A 88 5.93 -7.81 3.42
N ASP A 89 6.40 -9.04 3.53
CA ASP A 89 6.95 -9.76 2.39
C ASP A 89 5.88 -10.22 1.39
N ALA A 90 6.32 -10.73 0.25
CA ALA A 90 5.43 -11.15 -0.83
C ALA A 90 4.51 -12.32 -0.43
N PHE A 91 4.97 -13.24 0.40
CA PHE A 91 4.14 -14.37 0.85
C PHE A 91 2.99 -13.89 1.71
N VAL A 92 3.28 -12.99 2.67
CA VAL A 92 2.27 -12.41 3.55
C VAL A 92 1.27 -11.58 2.75
N MET A 93 1.73 -10.74 1.83
CA MET A 93 0.86 -9.90 1.01
C MET A 93 -0.05 -10.73 0.11
N ASN A 94 0.46 -11.78 -0.52
CA ASN A 94 -0.34 -12.69 -1.35
C ASN A 94 -1.41 -13.42 -0.53
N ALA A 95 -1.05 -13.95 0.63
CA ALA A 95 -1.98 -14.62 1.53
C ALA A 95 -3.07 -13.67 2.02
N TRP A 96 -2.70 -12.43 2.35
CA TRP A 96 -3.62 -11.40 2.79
C TRP A 96 -4.60 -11.00 1.69
N ALA A 97 -4.11 -10.73 0.48
CA ALA A 97 -4.95 -10.42 -0.68
C ALA A 97 -5.97 -11.54 -0.95
N LYS A 98 -5.53 -12.79 -0.89
CA LYS A 98 -6.40 -13.96 -1.05
C LYS A 98 -7.46 -14.04 0.05
N SER A 99 -7.08 -13.84 1.31
CA SER A 99 -7.99 -13.88 2.45
C SER A 99 -9.05 -12.77 2.39
N GLN A 100 -8.71 -11.63 1.80
CA GLN A 100 -9.61 -10.49 1.61
C GLN A 100 -10.48 -10.60 0.34
N ASN A 101 -10.28 -11.62 -0.48
CA ASN A 101 -10.97 -11.79 -1.76
C ASN A 101 -10.92 -10.51 -2.64
N LEU A 102 -9.75 -9.89 -2.73
CA LEU A 102 -9.58 -8.67 -3.51
C LEU A 102 -9.91 -8.89 -4.97
N LYS A 103 -10.65 -7.97 -5.56
CA LYS A 103 -11.08 -8.02 -6.96
C LYS A 103 -10.31 -7.03 -7.83
N ASN A 104 -9.91 -5.90 -7.27
CA ASN A 104 -9.40 -4.75 -8.03
C ASN A 104 -8.09 -4.20 -7.49
N VAL A 105 -7.96 -4.07 -6.17
CA VAL A 105 -6.75 -3.52 -5.54
C VAL A 105 -5.61 -4.51 -5.64
N GLU A 106 -4.46 -4.04 -6.12
CA GLU A 106 -3.22 -4.81 -6.13
C GLU A 106 -2.40 -4.50 -4.89
N VAL A 107 -1.81 -5.52 -4.29
CA VAL A 107 -0.95 -5.37 -3.12
C VAL A 107 0.52 -5.38 -3.52
N ILE A 108 1.30 -4.50 -2.91
CA ILE A 108 2.74 -4.34 -3.17
C ILE A 108 3.52 -4.72 -1.91
N PRO A 109 4.39 -5.73 -1.97
CA PRO A 109 5.24 -6.08 -0.84
C PRO A 109 6.43 -5.12 -0.71
N ASP A 110 6.59 -4.53 0.46
CA ASP A 110 7.76 -3.71 0.82
C ASP A 110 8.45 -4.33 2.06
N GLY A 111 8.77 -5.62 1.96
CA GLY A 111 9.27 -6.42 3.08
C GLY A 111 10.56 -5.88 3.71
N SER A 112 11.43 -5.24 2.93
CA SER A 112 12.66 -4.62 3.43
C SER A 112 12.47 -3.16 3.90
N ALA A 113 11.25 -2.64 3.83
CA ALA A 113 10.90 -1.27 4.23
C ALA A 113 11.63 -0.15 3.47
N GLU A 114 12.25 -0.45 2.33
CA GLU A 114 13.05 0.52 1.58
C GLU A 114 12.20 1.63 0.96
N PHE A 115 11.10 1.26 0.32
CA PHE A 115 10.19 2.23 -0.27
C PHE A 115 9.54 3.10 0.82
N THR A 116 9.08 2.49 1.88
CA THR A 116 8.48 3.19 3.02
C THR A 116 9.46 4.17 3.65
N ARG A 117 10.75 3.80 3.77
CA ARG A 117 11.79 4.70 4.26
C ARG A 117 12.01 5.89 3.30
N LYS A 118 12.08 5.64 2.00
CA LYS A 118 12.24 6.69 0.98
C LYS A 118 11.06 7.66 0.98
N MET A 119 9.86 7.17 1.26
CA MET A 119 8.67 8.01 1.40
C MET A 119 8.65 8.84 2.70
N GLY A 120 9.58 8.59 3.62
CA GLY A 120 9.60 9.26 4.93
C GLY A 120 8.50 8.79 5.89
N MET A 121 7.95 7.59 5.66
CA MET A 121 6.79 7.07 6.39
C MET A 121 7.13 5.90 7.31
N LEU A 122 8.42 5.57 7.48
CA LEU A 122 8.84 4.46 8.32
C LEU A 122 8.76 4.85 9.80
N VAL A 123 8.08 4.04 10.59
CA VAL A 123 7.92 4.23 12.03
C VAL A 123 8.17 2.94 12.79
N LYS A 124 8.53 3.07 14.06
CA LYS A 124 8.61 1.96 15.00
C LYS A 124 7.22 1.68 15.60
N LYS A 125 6.86 0.42 15.62
CA LYS A 125 5.66 -0.06 16.32
C LYS A 125 6.01 -1.21 17.28
N ASP A 126 7.11 -1.02 18.01
CA ASP A 126 7.62 -2.00 18.97
C ASP A 126 6.66 -2.18 20.15
N ASN A 127 5.90 -1.14 20.50
CA ASN A 127 4.86 -1.20 21.52
C ASN A 127 3.75 -2.21 21.20
N LEU A 128 3.60 -2.58 19.92
CA LEU A 128 2.66 -3.61 19.47
C LEU A 128 3.36 -4.91 19.05
N GLY A 129 4.68 -4.97 19.20
CA GLY A 129 5.48 -6.10 18.72
C GLY A 129 5.59 -6.22 17.21
N PHE A 130 5.32 -5.14 16.48
CA PHE A 130 5.33 -5.16 15.00
C PHE A 130 6.72 -4.84 14.42
N GLY A 131 7.58 -4.16 15.17
CA GLY A 131 8.83 -3.65 14.64
C GLY A 131 8.64 -2.44 13.73
N LEU A 132 9.49 -2.33 12.71
CA LEU A 132 9.41 -1.25 11.72
C LEU A 132 8.25 -1.47 10.75
N ARG A 133 7.39 -0.47 10.62
CA ARG A 133 6.21 -0.49 9.77
C ARG A 133 6.00 0.85 9.07
N SER A 134 5.08 0.89 8.12
CA SER A 134 4.65 2.14 7.52
C SER A 134 3.65 2.87 8.41
N TRP A 135 3.79 4.19 8.46
CA TRP A 135 2.68 5.05 8.89
C TRP A 135 1.52 4.93 7.90
N ARG A 136 0.30 5.13 8.37
CA ARG A 136 -0.89 5.10 7.50
C ARG A 136 -0.98 6.39 6.71
N TYR A 137 -0.97 6.28 5.38
CA TYR A 137 -1.11 7.40 4.47
C TYR A 137 -1.69 6.94 3.14
N ALA A 138 -2.06 7.91 2.30
CA ALA A 138 -2.33 7.67 0.89
C ALA A 138 -1.64 8.75 0.05
N ALA A 139 -1.41 8.44 -1.21
CA ALA A 139 -0.77 9.34 -2.17
C ALA A 139 -1.48 9.29 -3.51
N LEU A 140 -1.64 10.45 -4.13
CA LEU A 140 -1.95 10.55 -5.56
C LEU A 140 -0.64 10.67 -6.31
N ILE A 141 -0.39 9.73 -7.21
CA ILE A 141 0.83 9.66 -8.00
C ILE A 141 0.44 9.74 -9.47
N ASP A 142 0.98 10.71 -10.18
CA ASP A 142 0.76 10.90 -11.61
C ASP A 142 2.09 10.79 -12.34
N ASN A 143 2.25 9.77 -13.18
CA ASN A 143 3.48 9.49 -13.92
C ASN A 143 4.73 9.57 -13.03
N LYS A 144 4.74 8.84 -11.93
CA LYS A 144 5.79 8.79 -10.90
C LYS A 144 5.95 10.06 -10.05
N ILE A 145 5.16 11.09 -10.28
CA ILE A 145 5.21 12.32 -9.51
C ILE A 145 4.15 12.29 -8.42
N ILE A 146 4.55 12.47 -7.16
CA ILE A 146 3.63 12.55 -6.04
C ILE A 146 2.96 13.92 -6.09
N LYS A 147 1.66 13.93 -6.38
CA LYS A 147 0.86 15.17 -6.50
C LYS A 147 0.22 15.58 -5.18
N LYS A 148 -0.17 14.61 -4.36
CA LYS A 148 -0.80 14.87 -3.07
C LYS A 148 -0.56 13.73 -2.10
N LEU A 149 -0.44 14.06 -0.81
CA LEU A 149 -0.33 13.12 0.31
C LEU A 149 -1.45 13.37 1.31
N TRP A 150 -2.06 12.30 1.79
CA TRP A 150 -3.00 12.28 2.90
C TRP A 150 -2.37 11.45 4.02
N ILE A 151 -1.82 12.13 5.01
CA ILE A 151 -1.08 11.50 6.11
C ILE A 151 -1.95 11.54 7.36
N GLU A 152 -2.16 10.39 8.00
CA GLU A 152 -2.94 10.34 9.23
C GLU A 152 -2.28 11.12 10.37
N GLU A 153 -3.10 11.62 11.27
CA GLU A 153 -2.66 12.42 12.43
C GLU A 153 -1.80 11.61 13.39
N GLY A 154 -0.94 12.31 14.13
CA GLY A 154 -0.17 11.73 15.21
C GLY A 154 1.08 10.95 14.76
N PHE A 155 1.63 11.27 13.61
CA PHE A 155 2.82 10.63 13.06
C PHE A 155 3.94 10.53 14.10
N GLY A 156 4.46 9.33 14.29
CA GLY A 156 5.58 9.09 15.21
C GLY A 156 5.80 7.62 15.53
N ASP A 157 6.88 7.38 16.28
CA ASP A 157 7.23 6.04 16.76
C ASP A 157 6.40 5.66 18.00
N ASN A 158 6.02 4.40 18.09
CA ASN A 158 5.37 3.82 19.27
C ASN A 158 4.17 4.61 19.79
N THR A 159 3.40 5.18 18.88
CA THR A 159 2.22 5.98 19.23
C THR A 159 1.09 5.10 19.77
N SER A 160 0.32 5.66 20.69
CA SER A 160 -0.94 5.05 21.12
C SER A 160 -2.05 5.40 20.13
N GLY A 161 -2.85 4.44 19.75
CA GLY A 161 -3.96 4.63 18.80
C GLY A 161 -3.59 4.32 17.37
N ASP A 162 -4.60 4.28 16.53
CA ASP A 162 -4.53 3.91 15.13
C ASP A 162 -5.44 4.84 14.33
N SER A 163 -4.92 6.01 14.00
CA SER A 163 -5.68 7.04 13.29
C SER A 163 -6.03 6.59 11.88
N TYR A 164 -7.30 6.72 11.53
CA TYR A 164 -7.83 6.42 10.21
C TYR A 164 -8.99 7.37 9.85
N GLY A 165 -8.87 8.04 8.75
CA GLY A 165 -9.87 9.00 8.25
C GLY A 165 -9.34 9.81 7.09
N LYS A 166 -8.22 10.49 7.25
CA LYS A 166 -7.60 11.30 6.18
C LYS A 166 -7.28 10.49 4.94
N SER A 167 -6.76 9.27 5.12
CA SER A 167 -6.41 8.35 4.04
C SER A 167 -7.54 7.42 3.63
N SER A 168 -8.76 7.66 4.09
CA SER A 168 -9.92 6.86 3.66
C SER A 168 -10.27 7.11 2.20
N PRO A 169 -10.79 6.10 1.48
CA PRO A 169 -11.19 6.28 0.09
C PRO A 169 -12.27 7.36 -0.07
N GLU A 170 -13.18 7.50 0.87
CA GLU A 170 -14.22 8.54 0.86
C GLU A 170 -13.63 9.95 0.87
N ASN A 171 -12.66 10.19 1.77
CA ASN A 171 -11.98 11.48 1.87
C ASN A 171 -11.18 11.79 0.60
N ILE A 172 -10.46 10.81 0.07
CA ILE A 172 -9.68 10.98 -1.15
C ILE A 172 -10.57 11.25 -2.35
N LEU A 173 -11.65 10.51 -2.51
CA LEU A 173 -12.62 10.72 -3.60
C LEU A 173 -13.24 12.11 -3.53
N LYS A 174 -13.56 12.59 -2.33
CA LYS A 174 -14.05 13.96 -2.13
C LYS A 174 -13.03 15.00 -2.60
N ASP A 175 -11.78 14.85 -2.21
CA ASP A 175 -10.71 15.76 -2.62
C ASP A 175 -10.44 15.72 -4.12
N LEU A 176 -10.43 14.52 -4.72
CA LEU A 176 -10.21 14.36 -6.17
C LEU A 176 -11.28 15.03 -7.02
N LYS A 177 -12.52 15.08 -6.55
CA LYS A 177 -13.61 15.78 -7.25
C LYS A 177 -13.43 17.29 -7.27
N GLN A 178 -12.60 17.84 -6.40
CA GLN A 178 -12.31 19.28 -6.31
C GLN A 178 -11.01 19.68 -7.02
N LEU A 179 -10.26 18.73 -7.53
CA LEU A 179 -9.06 18.95 -8.34
C LEU A 179 -9.44 18.98 -9.82
#